data_fbef27b94da35cc6add0b71eb647ed4d
#
_entry.id   fbef27b94da35cc6add0b71eb647ed4d
#
_cell.length_a   1.000
_cell.length_b   1.000
_cell.length_c   1.000
_cell.angle_alpha   90.00
_cell.angle_beta   90.00
_cell.angle_gamma   90.00
#
_symmetry.space_group_name_H-M   'P 1'
#
loop_
_entity.id
_entity.type
_entity.pdbx_description
1 polymer ?
#
loop_
_entity_poly.entity_id
_entity_poly.type
_entity_poly.pdbx_seq_one_letter_code
_entity_poly.pdbx_strand_id
1 'polypeptide(L)'
;MKKVGEHVTIDFLGVKQEYSPSFYTKIIYKIAKKAKVEVLNIAEHQFKPQGFTCVALLAESHMSFHTFPEKGIVSFDFFTCAKISPTSAIDILKKEIKYERSVVRNFDRSNQGIYEDIYSTPGHKKYYVVDDVLENFISKVGQHIEVLKLNEFGNALFIDSELQVAEKDEKKYSGQFVSSALSLSKDNSSAAIIGGGDGGVARECISKGFDLIDWYELDPEVVKVCYKHLAKTSGQVRENNSI
;
A
#
# COMPACT_ATOMS: atom_id res chain seq x y z
N MET A 1 3.51 -14.17 -6.90
CA MET A 1 4.55 -13.80 -5.89
C MET A 1 4.47 -14.73 -4.68
N LYS A 2 5.61 -15.00 -4.04
CA LYS A 2 5.64 -15.88 -2.85
C LYS A 2 5.25 -15.04 -1.64
N LYS A 3 4.14 -15.37 -0.99
CA LYS A 3 3.73 -14.77 0.28
C LYS A 3 4.81 -14.98 1.32
N VAL A 4 5.33 -13.91 1.92
CA VAL A 4 6.39 -13.96 2.93
C VAL A 4 5.81 -14.33 4.30
N GLY A 5 4.58 -13.91 4.58
CA GLY A 5 3.88 -14.25 5.81
C GLY A 5 2.55 -13.53 5.96
N GLU A 6 1.77 -13.95 6.93
CA GLU A 6 0.55 -13.30 7.38
C GLU A 6 0.72 -12.78 8.80
N HIS A 7 0.16 -11.61 9.06
CA HIS A 7 0.17 -11.02 10.39
C HIS A 7 -1.25 -10.60 10.76
N VAL A 8 -1.77 -11.14 11.84
CA VAL A 8 -3.07 -10.75 12.38
C VAL A 8 -2.88 -10.10 13.74
N THR A 9 -3.55 -9.00 13.97
CA THR A 9 -3.66 -8.38 15.30
C THR A 9 -5.10 -8.32 15.74
N ILE A 10 -5.32 -8.41 17.05
CA ILE A 10 -6.62 -8.16 17.66
C ILE A 10 -6.45 -7.39 18.96
N ASP A 11 -7.20 -6.29 19.07
CA ASP A 11 -7.34 -5.52 20.30
C ASP A 11 -8.71 -5.81 20.89
N PHE A 12 -8.75 -6.27 22.14
CA PHE A 12 -9.96 -6.40 22.95
C PHE A 12 -10.11 -5.16 23.82
N LEU A 13 -11.28 -4.57 23.80
CA LEU A 13 -11.63 -3.34 24.50
C LEU A 13 -12.77 -3.60 25.47
N GLY A 14 -12.74 -2.95 26.63
CA GLY A 14 -13.70 -3.16 27.71
C GLY A 14 -13.53 -4.50 28.42
N VAL A 15 -12.28 -4.98 28.52
CA VAL A 15 -11.94 -6.18 29.29
C VAL A 15 -11.96 -5.83 30.78
N LYS A 16 -12.97 -6.32 31.49
CA LYS A 16 -13.17 -6.07 32.93
C LYS A 16 -12.54 -7.12 33.82
N GLN A 17 -12.26 -8.29 33.25
CA GLN A 17 -11.66 -9.40 34.00
C GLN A 17 -10.16 -9.34 33.87
N GLU A 18 -9.48 -9.32 35.01
CA GLU A 18 -8.03 -9.51 35.05
C GLU A 18 -7.71 -11.00 34.97
N TYR A 19 -6.84 -11.35 34.03
CA TYR A 19 -6.40 -12.72 33.80
C TYR A 19 -4.97 -12.90 34.33
N SER A 20 -4.67 -14.07 34.87
CA SER A 20 -3.32 -14.39 35.33
C SER A 20 -2.33 -14.55 34.17
N PRO A 21 -1.03 -14.35 34.36
CA PRO A 21 0.01 -14.64 33.36
C PRO A 21 -0.15 -16.04 32.73
N SER A 22 -0.40 -17.06 33.55
CA SER A 22 -0.60 -18.43 33.08
C SER A 22 -1.81 -18.64 32.17
N PHE A 23 -2.79 -17.74 32.20
CA PHE A 23 -3.92 -17.77 31.28
C PHE A 23 -3.45 -17.45 29.85
N TYR A 24 -2.65 -16.41 29.68
CA TYR A 24 -2.15 -16.00 28.35
C TYR A 24 -1.20 -17.04 27.75
N THR A 25 -0.30 -17.60 28.56
CA THR A 25 0.60 -18.65 28.09
C THR A 25 -0.15 -19.93 27.69
N LYS A 26 -1.20 -20.32 28.42
CA LYS A 26 -2.09 -21.42 28.01
C LYS A 26 -2.78 -21.16 26.70
N ILE A 27 -3.22 -19.93 26.44
CA ILE A 27 -3.84 -19.56 25.16
C ILE A 27 -2.82 -19.66 24.04
N ILE A 28 -1.58 -19.20 24.22
CA ILE A 28 -0.50 -19.35 23.23
C ILE A 28 -0.34 -20.82 22.83
N TYR A 29 -0.22 -21.73 23.80
CA TYR A 29 -0.10 -23.15 23.51
C TYR A 29 -1.36 -23.72 22.81
N LYS A 30 -2.56 -23.25 23.17
CA LYS A 30 -3.81 -23.66 22.52
C LYS A 30 -3.85 -23.22 21.06
N ILE A 31 -3.44 -21.98 20.77
CA ILE A 31 -3.35 -21.45 19.41
C ILE A 31 -2.28 -22.19 18.62
N ALA A 32 -1.06 -22.36 19.19
CA ALA A 32 0.04 -23.05 18.55
C ALA A 32 -0.34 -24.50 18.16
N LYS A 33 -1.01 -25.24 19.05
CA LYS A 33 -1.53 -26.58 18.77
C LYS A 33 -2.55 -26.58 17.62
N LYS A 34 -3.46 -25.60 17.59
CA LYS A 34 -4.48 -25.48 16.53
C LYS A 34 -3.82 -25.09 15.20
N ALA A 35 -2.85 -24.20 15.24
CA ALA A 35 -2.09 -23.73 14.07
C ALA A 35 -1.01 -24.73 13.64
N LYS A 36 -0.78 -25.82 14.39
CA LYS A 36 0.28 -26.82 14.12
C LYS A 36 1.67 -26.20 14.04
N VAL A 37 1.96 -25.24 14.91
CA VAL A 37 3.27 -24.62 15.07
C VAL A 37 3.87 -24.99 16.42
N GLU A 38 5.19 -25.09 16.46
CA GLU A 38 5.93 -25.42 17.68
C GLU A 38 6.28 -24.15 18.46
N VAL A 39 6.06 -24.16 19.78
CA VAL A 39 6.49 -23.08 20.67
C VAL A 39 7.90 -23.41 21.14
N LEU A 40 8.87 -22.59 20.73
CA LEU A 40 10.28 -22.77 21.07
C LEU A 40 10.63 -22.15 22.42
N ASN A 41 10.08 -20.96 22.70
CA ASN A 41 10.33 -20.23 23.94
C ASN A 41 9.21 -19.22 24.20
N ILE A 42 8.98 -18.89 25.49
CA ILE A 42 8.11 -17.78 25.88
C ILE A 42 8.90 -16.89 26.86
N ALA A 43 9.07 -15.63 26.50
CA ALA A 43 9.55 -14.59 27.39
C ALA A 43 8.34 -13.82 27.95
N GLU A 44 8.33 -13.56 29.26
CA GLU A 44 7.22 -12.86 29.91
C GLU A 44 7.69 -11.85 30.94
N HIS A 45 6.88 -10.82 31.13
CA HIS A 45 7.14 -9.78 32.13
C HIS A 45 5.82 -9.29 32.74
N GLN A 46 5.79 -9.29 34.08
CA GLN A 46 4.69 -8.71 34.88
C GLN A 46 5.08 -7.30 35.32
N PHE A 47 4.30 -6.31 34.89
CA PHE A 47 4.51 -4.94 35.30
C PHE A 47 3.94 -4.62 36.70
N LYS A 48 4.50 -3.64 37.37
CA LYS A 48 3.99 -3.09 38.64
C LYS A 48 3.45 -1.68 38.38
N PRO A 49 2.27 -1.29 38.90
CA PRO A 49 1.39 -2.09 39.77
C PRO A 49 0.59 -3.15 39.01
N GLN A 50 0.44 -3.11 37.70
CA GLN A 50 -0.37 -4.01 36.88
C GLN A 50 0.10 -4.05 35.43
N GLY A 51 -0.44 -4.97 34.64
CA GLY A 51 -0.07 -5.17 33.25
C GLY A 51 0.86 -6.39 33.07
N PHE A 52 0.72 -7.04 31.94
CA PHE A 52 1.48 -8.23 31.58
C PHE A 52 1.85 -8.21 30.11
N THR A 53 3.02 -8.65 29.79
CA THR A 53 3.46 -8.88 28.41
C THR A 53 4.10 -10.24 28.31
N CYS A 54 3.79 -10.97 27.25
CA CYS A 54 4.56 -12.14 26.86
C CYS A 54 4.74 -12.19 25.34
N VAL A 55 5.87 -12.78 24.93
CA VAL A 55 6.23 -13.03 23.54
C VAL A 55 6.64 -14.48 23.40
N ALA A 56 5.95 -15.21 22.55
CA ALA A 56 6.27 -16.58 22.20
C ALA A 56 7.05 -16.62 20.88
N LEU A 57 8.26 -17.16 20.91
CA LEU A 57 9.01 -17.54 19.74
C LEU A 57 8.49 -18.90 19.26
N LEU A 58 8.12 -18.96 17.99
CA LEU A 58 7.65 -20.17 17.32
C LEU A 58 8.66 -20.59 16.25
N ALA A 59 8.62 -21.84 15.78
CA ALA A 59 9.56 -22.36 14.80
C ALA A 59 9.65 -21.52 13.50
N GLU A 60 8.54 -20.90 13.07
CA GLU A 60 8.48 -20.07 11.85
C GLU A 60 7.74 -18.74 12.07
N SER A 61 7.64 -18.28 13.34
CA SER A 61 6.71 -17.20 13.68
C SER A 61 6.90 -16.65 15.08
N HIS A 62 5.99 -15.77 15.47
CA HIS A 62 5.86 -15.33 16.86
C HIS A 62 4.40 -14.97 17.19
N MET A 63 4.09 -15.01 18.49
CA MET A 63 2.85 -14.47 19.05
C MET A 63 3.19 -13.56 20.22
N SER A 64 2.42 -12.52 20.45
CA SER A 64 2.54 -11.73 21.67
C SER A 64 1.19 -11.37 22.29
N PHE A 65 1.22 -11.14 23.61
CA PHE A 65 0.17 -10.49 24.37
C PHE A 65 0.73 -9.25 25.08
N HIS A 66 -0.06 -8.19 25.08
CA HIS A 66 0.14 -6.99 25.88
C HIS A 66 -1.17 -6.66 26.60
N THR A 67 -1.11 -6.44 27.91
CA THR A 67 -2.30 -6.11 28.69
C THR A 67 -2.16 -4.75 29.34
N PHE A 68 -3.24 -4.00 29.31
CA PHE A 68 -3.38 -2.66 29.89
C PHE A 68 -4.63 -2.63 30.77
N PRO A 69 -4.59 -3.25 31.99
CA PRO A 69 -5.77 -3.38 32.84
C PRO A 69 -6.43 -2.04 33.18
N GLU A 70 -5.63 -0.98 33.34
CA GLU A 70 -6.08 0.38 33.62
C GLU A 70 -6.93 0.99 32.48
N LYS A 71 -6.79 0.45 31.26
CA LYS A 71 -7.54 0.85 30.07
C LYS A 71 -8.60 -0.17 29.66
N GLY A 72 -8.62 -1.32 30.34
CA GLY A 72 -9.46 -2.44 29.94
C GLY A 72 -9.10 -2.98 28.54
N ILE A 73 -7.78 -3.03 28.22
CA ILE A 73 -7.30 -3.43 26.88
C ILE A 73 -6.43 -4.67 27.00
N VAL A 74 -6.67 -5.62 26.09
CA VAL A 74 -5.76 -6.74 25.82
C VAL A 74 -5.47 -6.76 24.32
N SER A 75 -4.21 -6.62 23.97
CA SER A 75 -3.73 -6.68 22.58
C SER A 75 -3.01 -8.01 22.34
N PHE A 76 -3.26 -8.58 21.17
CA PHE A 76 -2.60 -9.79 20.72
C PHE A 76 -2.16 -9.63 19.28
N ASP A 77 -0.98 -10.17 18.96
CA ASP A 77 -0.54 -10.35 17.60
C ASP A 77 -0.04 -11.75 17.31
N PHE A 78 -0.17 -12.16 16.05
CA PHE A 78 0.35 -13.40 15.53
C PHE A 78 0.87 -13.19 14.10
N PHE A 79 2.17 -13.27 13.94
CA PHE A 79 2.84 -13.33 12.64
C PHE A 79 3.27 -14.75 12.34
N THR A 80 3.05 -15.20 11.11
CA THR A 80 3.51 -16.52 10.66
C THR A 80 3.96 -16.51 9.20
N CYS A 81 5.08 -17.21 8.93
CA CYS A 81 5.58 -17.52 7.58
C CYS A 81 5.09 -18.90 7.11
N ALA A 82 4.43 -19.66 7.98
CA ALA A 82 3.89 -20.99 7.64
C ALA A 82 2.68 -20.89 6.72
N LYS A 83 2.38 -21.97 5.98
CA LYS A 83 1.19 -22.07 5.13
C LYS A 83 -0.10 -22.31 5.94
N ILE A 84 -0.29 -21.53 6.98
CA ILE A 84 -1.46 -21.57 7.86
C ILE A 84 -2.05 -20.17 7.96
N SER A 85 -3.37 -20.07 8.10
CA SER A 85 -4.00 -18.80 8.35
C SER A 85 -3.99 -18.49 9.85
N PRO A 86 -3.39 -17.34 10.26
CA PRO A 86 -3.41 -16.92 11.67
C PRO A 86 -4.80 -16.53 12.16
N THR A 87 -5.79 -16.39 11.27
CA THR A 87 -7.16 -16.02 11.63
C THR A 87 -7.84 -17.03 12.56
N SER A 88 -7.41 -18.31 12.53
CA SER A 88 -7.93 -19.32 13.46
C SER A 88 -7.64 -19.00 14.94
N ALA A 89 -6.63 -18.16 15.21
CA ALA A 89 -6.33 -17.67 16.56
C ALA A 89 -7.42 -16.74 17.07
N ILE A 90 -8.01 -15.93 16.19
CA ILE A 90 -9.05 -14.95 16.53
C ILE A 90 -10.27 -15.62 17.16
N ASP A 91 -10.70 -16.77 16.60
CA ASP A 91 -11.86 -17.50 17.12
C ASP A 91 -11.61 -18.09 18.51
N ILE A 92 -10.38 -18.52 18.77
CA ILE A 92 -9.99 -19.00 20.10
C ILE A 92 -9.99 -17.84 21.09
N LEU A 93 -9.36 -16.72 20.74
CA LEU A 93 -9.26 -15.55 21.59
C LEU A 93 -10.63 -14.97 21.97
N LYS A 94 -11.53 -14.85 20.97
CA LYS A 94 -12.90 -14.35 21.20
C LYS A 94 -13.74 -15.23 22.11
N LYS A 95 -13.41 -16.51 22.22
CA LYS A 95 -14.07 -17.45 23.14
C LYS A 95 -13.51 -17.42 24.55
N GLU A 96 -12.22 -17.13 24.69
CA GLU A 96 -11.51 -17.20 25.97
C GLU A 96 -11.51 -15.88 26.75
N ILE A 97 -11.44 -14.74 26.02
CA ILE A 97 -11.39 -13.40 26.62
C ILE A 97 -12.80 -12.82 26.65
N LYS A 98 -13.20 -12.28 27.80
CA LYS A 98 -14.48 -11.53 27.94
C LYS A 98 -14.22 -10.06 27.65
N TYR A 99 -14.88 -9.50 26.66
CA TYR A 99 -14.67 -8.14 26.17
C TYR A 99 -15.99 -7.49 25.74
N GLU A 100 -16.01 -6.16 25.59
CA GLU A 100 -17.16 -5.42 25.06
C GLU A 100 -17.08 -5.26 23.53
N ARG A 101 -15.87 -4.96 23.01
CA ARG A 101 -15.61 -4.75 21.58
C ARG A 101 -14.22 -5.29 21.20
N SER A 102 -14.08 -5.74 19.97
CA SER A 102 -12.77 -6.11 19.43
C SER A 102 -12.50 -5.46 18.09
N VAL A 103 -11.23 -5.17 17.81
CA VAL A 103 -10.75 -4.65 16.52
C VAL A 103 -9.73 -5.63 15.98
N VAL A 104 -10.03 -6.22 14.84
CA VAL A 104 -9.14 -7.17 14.14
C VAL A 104 -8.54 -6.48 12.93
N ARG A 105 -7.22 -6.67 12.72
CA ARG A 105 -6.50 -6.20 11.53
C ARG A 105 -5.69 -7.36 10.96
N ASN A 106 -5.75 -7.51 9.66
CA ASN A 106 -4.95 -8.48 8.92
C ASN A 106 -3.98 -7.75 8.01
N PHE A 107 -2.71 -8.10 8.11
CA PHE A 107 -1.65 -7.54 7.26
C PHE A 107 -1.08 -8.67 6.41
N ASP A 108 -1.20 -8.56 5.11
CA ASP A 108 -0.47 -9.40 4.18
C ASP A 108 0.98 -8.87 4.11
N ARG A 109 1.92 -9.62 4.64
CA ARG A 109 3.35 -9.32 4.57
C ARG A 109 3.99 -10.01 3.36
N SER A 110 3.29 -10.01 2.24
CA SER A 110 3.89 -10.28 0.94
C SER A 110 4.83 -9.15 0.55
N ASN A 111 5.56 -9.29 -0.56
CA ASN A 111 6.44 -8.22 -1.07
C ASN A 111 5.67 -7.00 -1.60
N GLN A 112 4.36 -6.93 -1.35
CA GLN A 112 3.53 -5.82 -1.77
C GLN A 112 3.52 -4.74 -0.68
N GLY A 113 4.01 -3.55 -1.02
CA GLY A 113 3.85 -2.35 -0.22
C GLY A 113 2.44 -1.79 -0.35
N ILE A 114 2.04 -0.95 0.59
CA ILE A 114 0.83 -0.14 0.50
C ILE A 114 1.27 1.31 0.45
N TYR A 115 0.85 2.01 -0.59
CA TYR A 115 1.10 3.44 -0.76
C TYR A 115 -0.20 4.21 -0.48
N GLU A 116 -0.17 5.12 0.47
CA GLU A 116 -1.32 5.97 0.81
C GLU A 116 -1.32 7.21 -0.09
N ASP A 117 -2.45 7.46 -0.76
CA ASP A 117 -2.63 8.63 -1.60
C ASP A 117 -2.74 9.91 -0.76
N ILE A 118 -2.19 11.02 -1.24
CA ILE A 118 -2.23 12.32 -0.56
C ILE A 118 -3.65 12.81 -0.30
N TYR A 119 -4.61 12.43 -1.12
CA TYR A 119 -6.03 12.77 -0.94
C TYR A 119 -6.76 11.90 0.08
N SER A 120 -6.04 11.08 0.83
CA SER A 120 -6.62 10.41 1.99
C SER A 120 -7.05 11.44 3.04
N THR A 121 -8.29 11.34 3.49
CA THR A 121 -8.88 12.25 4.51
C THR A 121 -9.35 11.46 5.73
N PRO A 122 -9.60 12.12 6.88
CA PRO A 122 -10.26 11.45 7.99
C PRO A 122 -11.60 10.84 7.55
N GLY A 123 -11.74 9.53 7.68
CA GLY A 123 -12.93 8.79 7.25
C GLY A 123 -12.92 8.27 5.80
N HIS A 124 -11.96 8.73 4.96
CA HIS A 124 -11.74 8.17 3.63
C HIS A 124 -10.25 8.01 3.36
N LYS A 125 -9.83 6.77 3.10
CA LYS A 125 -8.44 6.43 2.80
C LYS A 125 -8.36 5.76 1.44
N LYS A 126 -7.44 6.24 0.60
CA LYS A 126 -7.15 5.69 -0.72
C LYS A 126 -5.75 5.07 -0.70
N TYR A 127 -5.67 3.82 -1.08
CA TYR A 127 -4.41 3.07 -1.08
C TYR A 127 -4.18 2.40 -2.42
N TYR A 128 -2.92 2.33 -2.81
CA TYR A 128 -2.45 1.52 -3.93
C TYR A 128 -1.62 0.36 -3.40
N VAL A 129 -1.81 -0.82 -3.99
CA VAL A 129 -0.96 -1.98 -3.74
C VAL A 129 0.24 -1.89 -4.66
N VAL A 130 1.43 -1.78 -4.08
CA VAL A 130 2.70 -1.58 -4.78
C VAL A 130 3.46 -2.89 -4.83
N ASP A 131 3.79 -3.34 -6.04
CA ASP A 131 4.61 -4.52 -6.28
C ASP A 131 6.11 -4.20 -6.23
N ASP A 132 6.50 -2.98 -6.68
CA ASP A 132 7.89 -2.55 -6.72
C ASP A 132 8.01 -1.03 -6.75
N VAL A 133 9.14 -0.49 -6.27
CA VAL A 133 9.51 0.92 -6.37
C VAL A 133 10.59 1.02 -7.44
N LEU A 134 10.25 1.61 -8.58
CA LEU A 134 11.15 1.71 -9.74
C LEU A 134 12.05 2.94 -9.67
N GLU A 135 11.51 4.07 -9.19
CA GLU A 135 12.24 5.32 -8.92
C GLU A 135 11.66 6.01 -7.69
N ASN A 136 12.52 6.68 -6.92
CA ASN A 136 12.12 7.54 -5.79
C ASN A 136 13.24 8.54 -5.52
N PHE A 137 13.01 9.82 -5.83
CA PHE A 137 13.98 10.88 -5.65
C PHE A 137 13.33 12.27 -5.63
N ILE A 138 14.08 13.26 -5.18
CA ILE A 138 13.71 14.67 -5.31
C ILE A 138 14.40 15.24 -6.57
N SER A 139 13.63 15.80 -7.48
CA SER A 139 14.12 16.39 -8.71
C SER A 139 14.85 17.72 -8.47
N LYS A 140 15.54 18.22 -9.50
CA LYS A 140 16.26 19.50 -9.42
C LYS A 140 15.34 20.71 -9.22
N VAL A 141 14.07 20.59 -9.63
CA VAL A 141 13.07 21.64 -9.41
C VAL A 141 12.33 21.48 -8.06
N GLY A 142 12.68 20.47 -7.29
CA GLY A 142 12.18 20.25 -5.92
C GLY A 142 10.94 19.37 -5.80
N GLN A 143 10.50 18.74 -6.88
CA GLN A 143 9.37 17.78 -6.84
C GLN A 143 9.83 16.42 -6.32
N HIS A 144 9.04 15.78 -5.48
CA HIS A 144 9.25 14.39 -5.10
C HIS A 144 8.65 13.47 -6.17
N ILE A 145 9.52 12.83 -6.95
CA ILE A 145 9.13 11.94 -8.04
C ILE A 145 9.25 10.49 -7.60
N GLU A 146 8.17 9.75 -7.75
CA GLU A 146 8.13 8.32 -7.51
C GLU A 146 7.53 7.61 -8.73
N VAL A 147 8.19 6.55 -9.20
CA VAL A 147 7.62 5.64 -10.18
C VAL A 147 7.43 4.30 -9.50
N LEU A 148 6.18 3.90 -9.33
CA LEU A 148 5.77 2.69 -8.62
C LEU A 148 5.17 1.69 -9.61
N LYS A 149 5.48 0.42 -9.43
CA LYS A 149 4.77 -0.67 -10.12
C LYS A 149 3.57 -1.07 -9.27
N LEU A 150 2.39 -0.67 -9.72
CA LEU A 150 1.13 -1.00 -9.04
C LEU A 150 0.59 -2.33 -9.53
N ASN A 151 0.03 -3.12 -8.62
CA ASN A 151 -0.54 -4.44 -8.92
C ASN A 151 -1.63 -4.37 -10.00
N GLU A 152 -2.59 -3.44 -9.85
CA GLU A 152 -3.76 -3.32 -10.73
C GLU A 152 -3.54 -2.40 -11.93
N PHE A 153 -2.65 -1.39 -11.83
CA PHE A 153 -2.56 -0.28 -12.77
C PHE A 153 -1.28 -0.29 -13.63
N GLY A 154 -0.35 -1.23 -13.38
CA GLY A 154 0.96 -1.24 -14.04
C GLY A 154 1.90 -0.17 -13.48
N ASN A 155 2.83 0.32 -14.28
CA ASN A 155 3.71 1.40 -13.83
C ASN A 155 2.93 2.71 -13.72
N ALA A 156 3.19 3.46 -12.66
CA ALA A 156 2.50 4.70 -12.33
C ALA A 156 3.47 5.75 -11.83
N LEU A 157 3.26 6.99 -12.26
CA LEU A 157 4.00 8.17 -11.81
C LEU A 157 3.25 8.85 -10.68
N PHE A 158 3.93 9.13 -9.61
CA PHE A 158 3.49 10.00 -8.51
C PHE A 158 4.42 11.21 -8.43
N ILE A 159 3.85 12.39 -8.22
CA ILE A 159 4.58 13.62 -7.93
C ILE A 159 4.01 14.17 -6.63
N ASP A 160 4.87 14.43 -5.64
CA ASP A 160 4.50 14.92 -4.31
C ASP A 160 3.39 14.07 -3.65
N SER A 161 3.49 12.74 -3.81
CA SER A 161 2.53 11.73 -3.33
C SER A 161 1.16 11.73 -4.01
N GLU A 162 1.00 12.45 -5.11
CA GLU A 162 -0.21 12.48 -5.93
C GLU A 162 -0.03 11.62 -7.18
N LEU A 163 -0.99 10.71 -7.47
CA LEU A 163 -1.00 9.95 -8.72
C LEU A 163 -1.22 10.89 -9.91
N GLN A 164 -0.27 10.93 -10.83
CA GLN A 164 -0.36 11.71 -12.06
C GLN A 164 -0.86 10.86 -13.22
N VAL A 165 -0.29 9.68 -13.41
CA VAL A 165 -0.61 8.80 -14.53
C VAL A 165 -0.31 7.35 -14.17
N ALA A 166 -1.10 6.41 -14.71
CA ALA A 166 -0.83 4.97 -14.66
C ALA A 166 -1.06 4.31 -16.03
N GLU A 167 -0.26 3.31 -16.38
CA GLU A 167 -0.25 2.70 -17.72
C GLU A 167 -1.62 2.15 -18.16
N LYS A 168 -2.44 1.66 -17.22
CA LYS A 168 -3.67 0.94 -17.55
C LYS A 168 -4.82 1.85 -17.98
N ASP A 169 -4.91 3.04 -17.43
CA ASP A 169 -6.02 3.97 -17.68
C ASP A 169 -5.64 5.28 -18.40
N GLU A 170 -4.34 5.52 -18.53
CA GLU A 170 -3.77 6.70 -19.16
C GLU A 170 -4.38 6.96 -20.55
N LYS A 171 -4.42 5.95 -21.42
CA LYS A 171 -4.92 6.09 -22.79
C LYS A 171 -6.36 6.59 -22.84
N LYS A 172 -7.18 6.18 -21.88
CA LYS A 172 -8.57 6.65 -21.76
C LYS A 172 -8.61 8.13 -21.36
N TYR A 173 -7.78 8.50 -20.37
CA TYR A 173 -7.68 9.88 -19.90
C TYR A 173 -7.18 10.81 -21.01
N SER A 174 -6.01 10.56 -21.60
CA SER A 174 -5.39 11.40 -22.63
C SER A 174 -6.25 11.48 -23.89
N GLY A 175 -6.82 10.33 -24.30
CA GLY A 175 -7.72 10.30 -25.47
C GLY A 175 -8.99 11.10 -25.28
N GLN A 176 -9.61 11.04 -24.10
CA GLN A 176 -10.78 11.83 -23.75
C GLN A 176 -10.44 13.32 -23.69
N PHE A 177 -9.30 13.67 -23.07
CA PHE A 177 -8.83 15.03 -22.92
C PHE A 177 -8.65 15.72 -24.29
N VAL A 178 -7.87 15.11 -25.19
CA VAL A 178 -7.63 15.66 -26.54
C VAL A 178 -8.91 15.68 -27.38
N SER A 179 -9.74 14.64 -27.31
CA SER A 179 -11.01 14.60 -28.06
C SER A 179 -11.98 15.68 -27.60
N SER A 180 -12.02 15.99 -26.30
CA SER A 180 -12.84 17.08 -25.76
C SER A 180 -12.35 18.44 -26.25
N ALA A 181 -11.04 18.70 -26.26
CA ALA A 181 -10.44 19.92 -26.78
C ALA A 181 -10.78 20.11 -28.27
N LEU A 182 -10.61 19.08 -29.09
CA LEU A 182 -10.96 19.10 -30.52
C LEU A 182 -12.45 19.35 -30.78
N SER A 183 -13.33 18.83 -29.92
CA SER A 183 -14.76 19.05 -30.06
C SER A 183 -15.15 20.53 -29.90
N LEU A 184 -14.36 21.30 -29.16
CA LEU A 184 -14.54 22.73 -28.92
C LEU A 184 -13.88 23.58 -29.98
N SER A 185 -12.61 23.32 -30.35
CA SER A 185 -11.86 24.13 -31.33
C SER A 185 -12.20 23.78 -32.77
N LYS A 186 -12.48 22.53 -33.09
CA LYS A 186 -12.64 21.98 -34.46
C LYS A 186 -11.42 22.22 -35.36
N ASP A 187 -10.27 22.53 -34.78
CA ASP A 187 -9.02 22.82 -35.46
C ASP A 187 -7.90 22.00 -34.86
N ASN A 188 -7.10 21.36 -35.69
CA ASN A 188 -5.94 20.54 -35.34
C ASN A 188 -4.65 21.05 -36.01
N SER A 189 -4.59 22.31 -36.45
CA SER A 189 -3.38 22.89 -37.07
C SER A 189 -2.24 23.02 -36.03
N SER A 190 -2.58 23.37 -34.78
CA SER A 190 -1.56 23.45 -33.72
C SER A 190 -2.12 23.19 -32.33
N ALA A 191 -1.27 22.71 -31.42
CA ALA A 191 -1.57 22.55 -30.00
C ALA A 191 -0.40 23.03 -29.14
N ALA A 192 -0.70 23.70 -28.02
CA ALA A 192 0.25 23.96 -26.95
C ALA A 192 -0.11 23.09 -25.77
N ILE A 193 0.84 22.28 -25.30
CA ILE A 193 0.69 21.39 -24.12
C ILE A 193 1.53 21.98 -23.00
N ILE A 194 0.89 22.27 -21.86
CA ILE A 194 1.58 22.80 -20.67
C ILE A 194 1.52 21.70 -19.60
N GLY A 195 2.69 21.16 -19.23
CA GLY A 195 2.81 19.97 -18.38
C GLY A 195 2.68 18.68 -19.18
N GLY A 196 2.23 17.59 -18.51
CA GLY A 196 2.02 16.30 -19.16
C GLY A 196 3.31 15.62 -19.57
N GLY A 197 4.35 15.70 -18.71
CA GLY A 197 5.67 15.11 -18.93
C GLY A 197 5.67 13.60 -19.16
N ASP A 198 4.54 12.94 -18.92
CA ASP A 198 4.31 11.53 -19.27
C ASP A 198 4.19 11.30 -20.80
N GLY A 199 3.87 12.33 -21.58
CA GLY A 199 3.76 12.29 -23.04
C GLY A 199 2.45 11.74 -23.58
N GLY A 200 1.49 11.36 -22.73
CA GLY A 200 0.23 10.76 -23.16
C GLY A 200 -0.62 11.71 -24.01
N VAL A 201 -0.76 12.96 -23.58
CA VAL A 201 -1.49 14.00 -24.31
C VAL A 201 -0.81 14.32 -25.65
N ALA A 202 0.52 14.44 -25.66
CA ALA A 202 1.29 14.70 -26.89
C ALA A 202 1.11 13.53 -27.89
N ARG A 203 1.18 12.29 -27.43
CA ARG A 203 0.90 11.10 -28.25
C ARG A 203 -0.52 11.15 -28.86
N GLU A 204 -1.53 11.52 -28.08
CA GLU A 204 -2.90 11.62 -28.59
C GLU A 204 -3.06 12.74 -29.61
N CYS A 205 -2.39 13.90 -29.41
CA CYS A 205 -2.35 14.96 -30.41
C CYS A 205 -1.74 14.49 -31.75
N ILE A 206 -0.60 13.79 -31.70
CA ILE A 206 0.00 13.17 -32.89
C ILE A 206 -0.98 12.20 -33.55
N SER A 207 -1.64 11.34 -32.78
CA SER A 207 -2.60 10.37 -33.32
C SER A 207 -3.84 11.00 -33.95
N LYS A 208 -4.19 12.22 -33.56
CA LYS A 208 -5.30 13.02 -34.10
C LYS A 208 -4.87 13.91 -35.25
N GLY A 209 -3.61 13.86 -35.66
CA GLY A 209 -3.10 14.58 -36.82
C GLY A 209 -2.89 16.07 -36.59
N PHE A 210 -2.45 16.47 -35.41
CA PHE A 210 -2.00 17.84 -35.19
C PHE A 210 -0.71 18.09 -35.99
N ASP A 211 -0.66 19.23 -36.72
CA ASP A 211 0.47 19.59 -37.59
C ASP A 211 1.65 20.13 -36.79
N LEU A 212 1.38 20.87 -35.71
CA LEU A 212 2.37 21.46 -34.82
C LEU A 212 1.99 21.21 -33.35
N ILE A 213 2.97 20.75 -32.53
CA ILE A 213 2.76 20.54 -31.10
C ILE A 213 3.91 21.22 -30.36
N ASP A 214 3.60 22.29 -29.62
CA ASP A 214 4.51 22.92 -28.69
C ASP A 214 4.30 22.34 -27.29
N TRP A 215 5.28 21.60 -26.78
CA TRP A 215 5.18 20.92 -25.50
C TRP A 215 6.14 21.51 -24.48
N TYR A 216 5.57 22.04 -23.38
CA TYR A 216 6.31 22.72 -22.31
C TYR A 216 6.18 21.90 -21.00
N GLU A 217 7.24 21.26 -20.57
CA GLU A 217 7.30 20.56 -19.28
C GLU A 217 8.27 21.29 -18.34
N LEU A 218 7.82 21.50 -17.09
CA LEU A 218 8.59 22.20 -16.06
C LEU A 218 9.79 21.36 -15.62
N ASP A 219 9.59 20.05 -15.47
CA ASP A 219 10.59 19.15 -14.93
C ASP A 219 11.05 18.12 -15.97
N PRO A 220 12.24 18.31 -16.59
CA PRO A 220 12.76 17.36 -17.55
C PRO A 220 13.06 15.97 -16.97
N GLU A 221 13.13 15.84 -15.63
CA GLU A 221 13.34 14.55 -14.98
C GLU A 221 12.06 13.72 -14.99
N VAL A 222 10.87 14.34 -14.96
CA VAL A 222 9.57 13.67 -15.20
C VAL A 222 9.57 13.03 -16.58
N VAL A 223 9.93 13.77 -17.62
CA VAL A 223 9.99 13.23 -18.98
C VAL A 223 10.93 12.02 -19.08
N LYS A 224 12.12 12.11 -18.46
CA LYS A 224 13.11 11.03 -18.48
C LYS A 224 12.61 9.75 -17.82
N VAL A 225 12.00 9.86 -16.63
CA VAL A 225 11.50 8.66 -15.91
C VAL A 225 10.29 8.05 -16.61
N CYS A 226 9.43 8.88 -17.23
CA CYS A 226 8.32 8.40 -18.03
C CYS A 226 8.79 7.66 -19.29
N TYR A 227 9.79 8.18 -19.99
CA TYR A 227 10.41 7.44 -21.12
C TYR A 227 11.04 6.13 -20.70
N LYS A 228 11.61 6.06 -19.50
CA LYS A 228 12.25 4.85 -19.00
C LYS A 228 11.25 3.80 -18.53
N HIS A 229 10.21 4.20 -17.82
CA HIS A 229 9.33 3.29 -17.09
C HIS A 229 7.90 3.22 -17.60
N LEU A 230 7.41 4.26 -18.30
CA LEU A 230 6.08 4.35 -18.88
C LEU A 230 6.15 4.44 -20.42
N ALA A 231 6.99 3.63 -21.03
CA ALA A 231 7.25 3.66 -22.48
C ALA A 231 5.98 3.42 -23.34
N LYS A 232 4.97 2.74 -22.82
CA LYS A 232 3.68 2.59 -23.50
C LYS A 232 2.91 3.89 -23.61
N THR A 233 3.10 4.79 -22.64
CA THR A 233 2.49 6.12 -22.63
C THR A 233 3.23 7.07 -23.56
N SER A 234 4.55 7.15 -23.44
CA SER A 234 5.40 8.17 -24.09
C SER A 234 6.13 7.71 -25.36
N GLY A 235 6.12 6.40 -25.67
CA GLY A 235 7.02 5.81 -26.67
C GLY A 235 6.94 6.45 -28.07
N GLN A 236 5.73 6.74 -28.56
CA GLN A 236 5.54 7.35 -29.90
C GLN A 236 6.06 8.80 -29.99
N VAL A 237 6.03 9.52 -28.88
CA VAL A 237 6.49 10.91 -28.81
C VAL A 237 8.01 10.96 -28.92
N ARG A 238 8.71 9.97 -28.37
CA ARG A 238 10.18 9.87 -28.42
C ARG A 238 10.72 9.67 -29.84
N GLU A 239 9.99 8.96 -30.69
CA GLU A 239 10.42 8.63 -32.06
C GLU A 239 10.15 9.75 -33.05
N ASN A 240 9.20 10.65 -32.76
CA ASN A 240 8.88 11.80 -33.58
C ASN A 240 9.68 13.03 -33.14
N ASN A 241 10.79 13.31 -33.79
CA ASN A 241 11.64 14.49 -33.56
C ASN A 241 10.96 15.84 -33.92
N SER A 242 9.66 15.93 -33.86
CA SER A 242 8.86 17.12 -34.17
C SER A 242 8.34 17.84 -32.93
N ILE A 243 8.95 17.59 -31.76
CA ILE A 243 8.63 18.22 -30.47
C ILE A 243 9.81 18.99 -29.95
#